data_4f326cf09b12e7a0b7c16277322cb0f6
#
_entry.id   4f326cf09b12e7a0b7c16277322cb0f6
#
_cell.length_a   1.000
_cell.length_b   1.000
_cell.length_c   1.000
_cell.angle_alpha   90.00
_cell.angle_beta   90.00
_cell.angle_gamma   90.00
#
_symmetry.space_group_name_H-M   'P 1'
#
loop_
_entity.id
_entity.type
_entity.pdbx_description
1 polymer ?
#
loop_
_entity_poly.entity_id
_entity_poly.type
_entity_poly.pdbx_seq_one_letter_code
_entity_poly.pdbx_strand_id
1 'polypeptide(L)'
;MLFVLLVLAHHRRRVLHFNITEHPTAAWTAQQIVEAFPDETAPAYLLRDRDAVYGQAFRHRLKGLGISEVLAAARSPWQNAFVERLIGSVRRECLDHMLVLGERHLRHILTGYFAYYHGARTHLALEKDAPDGRPVVPAEMGPVVVEIPEVGGLHHRYIRRAA
;
A
#
# COMPACT_ATOMS: atom_id res chain seq x y z
N MET A 1 9.16 0.28 18.91
CA MET A 1 7.95 0.65 18.13
C MET A 1 8.26 0.43 16.66
N LEU A 2 7.36 -0.21 15.89
CA LEU A 2 7.59 -0.44 14.46
C LEU A 2 7.05 0.75 13.65
N PHE A 3 7.86 1.24 12.73
CA PHE A 3 7.51 2.25 11.74
C PHE A 3 7.30 1.58 10.38
N VAL A 4 6.23 1.94 9.69
CA VAL A 4 5.91 1.44 8.34
C VAL A 4 5.91 2.62 7.37
N LEU A 5 6.80 2.58 6.38
CA LEU A 5 6.77 3.52 5.27
C LEU A 5 5.92 2.92 4.15
N LEU A 6 5.05 3.75 3.56
CA LEU A 6 4.18 3.38 2.45
C LEU A 6 4.35 4.36 1.29
N VAL A 7 4.50 3.85 0.08
CA VAL A 7 4.49 4.63 -1.16
C VAL A 7 3.27 4.21 -1.98
N LEU A 8 2.35 5.16 -2.19
CA LEU A 8 1.07 4.93 -2.85
C LEU A 8 0.97 5.72 -4.15
N ALA A 9 0.71 5.04 -5.27
CA ALA A 9 0.30 5.70 -6.50
C ALA A 9 -1.16 6.16 -6.39
N HIS A 10 -1.41 7.43 -6.69
CA HIS A 10 -2.78 7.98 -6.68
C HIS A 10 -3.65 7.34 -7.76
N HIS A 11 -3.06 7.05 -8.93
CA HIS A 11 -3.72 6.26 -9.94
C HIS A 11 -4.01 4.85 -9.43
N ARG A 12 -5.25 4.42 -9.52
CA ARG A 12 -5.77 3.13 -9.06
C ARG A 12 -5.47 2.77 -7.59
N ARG A 13 -4.95 3.69 -6.77
CA ARG A 13 -4.66 3.45 -5.33
C ARG A 13 -3.67 2.32 -5.06
N ARG A 14 -2.73 2.11 -5.96
CA ARG A 14 -1.77 1.01 -5.86
C ARG A 14 -0.65 1.32 -4.87
N VAL A 15 -0.40 0.43 -3.94
CA VAL A 15 0.80 0.48 -3.08
C VAL A 15 1.99 0.02 -3.91
N LEU A 16 2.92 0.94 -4.18
CA LEU A 16 4.11 0.67 -4.99
C LEU A 16 5.22 0.03 -4.15
N HIS A 17 5.33 0.49 -2.91
CA HIS A 17 6.37 0.03 -2.01
C HIS A 17 5.92 0.16 -0.56
N PHE A 18 6.36 -0.75 0.28
CA PHE A 18 6.31 -0.58 1.74
C PHE A 18 7.54 -1.21 2.38
N ASN A 19 7.97 -0.64 3.48
CA ASN A 19 9.02 -1.22 4.29
C ASN A 19 8.82 -0.89 5.77
N ILE A 20 9.46 -1.66 6.64
CA ILE A 20 9.28 -1.62 8.08
C ILE A 20 10.65 -1.46 8.74
N THR A 21 10.72 -0.69 9.82
CA THR A 21 11.90 -0.55 10.64
C THR A 21 11.54 -0.14 12.07
N GLU A 22 12.40 -0.45 13.02
CA GLU A 22 12.34 0.11 14.38
C GLU A 22 13.02 1.49 14.48
N HIS A 23 13.90 1.80 13.53
CA HIS A 23 14.77 2.97 13.54
C HIS A 23 14.62 3.80 12.24
N PRO A 24 13.51 4.56 12.08
CA PRO A 24 13.32 5.38 10.90
C PRO A 24 14.31 6.55 10.90
N THR A 25 15.26 6.51 9.97
CA THR A 25 16.23 7.61 9.75
C THR A 25 16.04 8.22 8.38
N ALA A 26 16.53 9.45 8.18
CA ALA A 26 16.49 10.11 6.87
C ALA A 26 17.27 9.32 5.79
N ALA A 27 18.32 8.61 6.15
CA ALA A 27 19.05 7.73 5.24
C ALA A 27 18.21 6.52 4.86
N TRP A 28 17.53 5.90 5.83
CA TRP A 28 16.64 4.77 5.57
C TRP A 28 15.47 5.16 4.68
N THR A 29 14.78 6.28 4.97
CA THR A 29 13.66 6.76 4.13
C THR A 29 14.13 7.13 2.71
N ALA A 30 15.34 7.71 2.58
CA ALA A 30 15.94 7.99 1.28
C ALA A 30 16.20 6.71 0.46
N GLN A 31 16.64 5.63 1.12
CA GLN A 31 16.86 4.34 0.47
C GLN A 31 15.52 3.73 0.01
N GLN A 32 14.45 3.87 0.80
CA GLN A 32 13.13 3.36 0.43
C GLN A 32 12.58 3.99 -0.84
N ILE A 33 12.89 5.26 -1.12
CA ILE A 33 12.50 5.92 -2.37
C ILE A 33 13.24 5.33 -3.58
N VAL A 34 14.50 4.95 -3.44
CA VAL A 34 15.23 4.27 -4.52
C VAL A 34 14.61 2.90 -4.82
N GLU A 35 14.27 2.15 -3.77
CA GLU A 35 13.64 0.83 -3.89
C GLU A 35 12.20 0.91 -4.45
N ALA A 36 11.50 2.01 -4.16
CA ALA A 36 10.14 2.23 -4.67
C ALA A 36 10.10 2.53 -6.18
N PHE A 37 11.16 3.10 -6.73
CA PHE A 37 11.22 3.56 -8.12
C PHE A 37 12.46 3.03 -8.85
N PRO A 38 12.52 1.72 -9.13
CA PRO A 38 13.58 1.15 -9.95
C PRO A 38 13.39 1.54 -11.43
N ASP A 39 14.48 1.47 -12.19
CA ASP A 39 14.46 1.49 -13.66
C ASP A 39 13.64 2.64 -14.29
N GLU A 40 13.94 3.89 -13.89
CA GLU A 40 13.31 5.11 -14.45
C GLU A 40 11.78 5.20 -14.25
N THR A 41 11.24 4.47 -13.29
CA THR A 41 9.80 4.51 -12.94
C THR A 41 9.42 5.69 -12.05
N ALA A 42 10.34 6.60 -11.78
CA ALA A 42 10.14 7.73 -10.88
C ALA A 42 9.01 8.65 -11.35
N PRO A 43 8.08 9.05 -10.46
CA PRO A 43 7.00 9.97 -10.79
C PRO A 43 7.52 11.41 -10.88
N ALA A 44 6.76 12.28 -11.56
CA ALA A 44 7.09 13.72 -11.59
C ALA A 44 6.93 14.37 -10.20
N TYR A 45 6.03 13.89 -9.35
CA TYR A 45 5.70 14.49 -8.05
C TYR A 45 5.58 13.43 -6.96
N LEU A 46 6.08 13.75 -5.76
CA LEU A 46 5.86 12.99 -4.53
C LEU A 46 5.22 13.88 -3.47
N LEU A 47 4.00 13.54 -3.08
CA LEU A 47 3.30 14.18 -1.95
C LEU A 47 3.68 13.49 -0.65
N ARG A 48 4.06 14.26 0.36
CA ARG A 48 4.29 13.78 1.72
C ARG A 48 3.89 14.80 2.78
N ASP A 49 3.82 14.37 4.01
CA ASP A 49 3.69 15.22 5.17
C ASP A 49 5.03 15.87 5.57
N ARG A 50 5.04 16.57 6.71
CA ARG A 50 6.20 17.30 7.24
C ARG A 50 6.96 16.53 8.32
N ASP A 51 6.87 15.20 8.33
CA ASP A 51 7.56 14.39 9.32
C ASP A 51 9.08 14.58 9.23
N ALA A 52 9.75 14.58 10.38
CA ALA A 52 11.20 14.77 10.51
C ALA A 52 12.02 13.62 9.89
N VAL A 53 11.41 12.44 9.70
CA VAL A 53 12.06 11.29 9.02
C VAL A 53 12.44 11.59 7.56
N TYR A 54 11.83 12.62 6.95
CA TYR A 54 12.14 13.09 5.60
C TYR A 54 13.19 14.22 5.63
N GLY A 55 14.38 13.91 6.12
CA GLY A 55 15.49 14.85 6.26
C GLY A 55 16.17 15.21 4.94
N GLN A 56 17.37 15.82 5.05
CA GLN A 56 18.12 16.30 3.90
C GLN A 56 18.50 15.17 2.92
N ALA A 57 18.89 14.00 3.42
CA ALA A 57 19.26 12.84 2.59
C ALA A 57 18.09 12.41 1.69
N PHE A 58 16.87 12.37 2.23
CA PHE A 58 15.65 12.08 1.47
C PHE A 58 15.42 13.10 0.33
N ARG A 59 15.47 14.40 0.64
CA ARG A 59 15.29 15.46 -0.36
C ARG A 59 16.36 15.44 -1.44
N HIS A 60 17.61 15.16 -1.07
CA HIS A 60 18.69 15.00 -2.03
C HIS A 60 18.44 13.84 -3.00
N ARG A 61 17.92 12.73 -2.47
CA ARG A 61 17.57 11.56 -3.29
C ARG A 61 16.42 11.84 -4.25
N LEU A 62 15.34 12.51 -3.80
CA LEU A 62 14.26 12.93 -4.69
C LEU A 62 14.76 13.78 -5.84
N LYS A 63 15.61 14.76 -5.53
CA LYS A 63 16.22 15.63 -6.57
C LYS A 63 17.05 14.82 -7.57
N GLY A 64 17.84 13.85 -7.10
CA GLY A 64 18.64 12.95 -7.96
C GLY A 64 17.79 12.07 -8.87
N LEU A 65 16.56 11.74 -8.46
CA LEU A 65 15.58 10.99 -9.27
C LEU A 65 14.69 11.89 -10.13
N GLY A 66 14.89 13.22 -10.13
CA GLY A 66 14.05 14.17 -10.87
C GLY A 66 12.63 14.34 -10.30
N ILE A 67 12.39 13.92 -9.06
CA ILE A 67 11.07 13.98 -8.41
C ILE A 67 10.89 15.34 -7.75
N SER A 68 9.81 16.04 -8.09
CA SER A 68 9.40 17.28 -7.42
C SER A 68 8.64 16.95 -6.13
N GLU A 69 9.13 17.46 -5.01
CA GLU A 69 8.50 17.29 -3.70
C GLU A 69 7.29 18.21 -3.53
N VAL A 70 6.17 17.65 -3.10
CA VAL A 70 4.96 18.39 -2.71
C VAL A 70 4.73 18.16 -1.22
N LEU A 71 4.74 19.22 -0.43
CA LEU A 71 4.51 19.16 1.01
C LEU A 71 3.04 19.45 1.34
N ALA A 72 2.40 18.54 2.05
CA ALA A 72 1.11 18.83 2.64
C ALA A 72 1.21 20.01 3.61
N ALA A 73 0.19 20.86 3.66
CA ALA A 73 0.14 21.94 4.63
C ALA A 73 0.11 21.37 6.06
N ALA A 74 0.66 22.13 7.00
CA ALA A 74 0.64 21.71 8.41
C ALA A 74 -0.81 21.51 8.88
N ARG A 75 -1.04 20.41 9.62
CA ARG A 75 -2.36 20.04 10.16
C ARG A 75 -3.45 19.85 9.09
N SER A 76 -3.08 19.46 7.89
CA SER A 76 -4.00 19.29 6.76
C SER A 76 -3.98 17.83 6.23
N PRO A 77 -4.39 16.83 7.01
CA PRO A 77 -4.34 15.42 6.61
C PRO A 77 -5.19 15.13 5.36
N TRP A 78 -6.25 15.92 5.12
CA TRP A 78 -7.08 15.78 3.91
C TRP A 78 -6.31 16.00 2.60
N GLN A 79 -5.16 16.71 2.63
CA GLN A 79 -4.30 16.84 1.45
C GLN A 79 -3.59 15.53 1.07
N ASN A 80 -3.46 14.59 2.02
CA ASN A 80 -2.93 13.25 1.80
C ASN A 80 -3.99 12.16 2.01
N ALA A 81 -5.23 12.47 1.66
CA ALA A 81 -6.41 11.66 1.98
C ALA A 81 -6.32 10.20 1.48
N PHE A 82 -5.58 9.93 0.41
CA PHE A 82 -5.44 8.57 -0.13
C PHE A 82 -4.60 7.67 0.75
N VAL A 83 -3.47 8.18 1.24
CA VAL A 83 -2.59 7.45 2.17
C VAL A 83 -3.29 7.30 3.52
N GLU A 84 -3.94 8.34 4.03
CA GLU A 84 -4.70 8.28 5.28
C GLU A 84 -5.81 7.22 5.22
N ARG A 85 -6.53 7.15 4.10
CA ARG A 85 -7.56 6.13 3.88
C ARG A 85 -6.96 4.72 3.81
N LEU A 86 -5.81 4.56 3.14
CA LEU A 86 -5.10 3.28 3.08
C LEU A 86 -4.69 2.82 4.48
N ILE A 87 -4.04 3.70 5.26
CA ILE A 87 -3.63 3.42 6.64
C ILE A 87 -4.84 3.00 7.48
N GLY A 88 -5.94 3.76 7.37
CA GLY A 88 -7.19 3.42 8.05
C GLY A 88 -7.77 2.05 7.64
N SER A 89 -7.66 1.67 6.37
CA SER A 89 -8.08 0.34 5.89
C SER A 89 -7.16 -0.76 6.43
N VAL A 90 -5.84 -0.60 6.32
CA VAL A 90 -4.86 -1.55 6.87
C VAL A 90 -5.12 -1.82 8.35
N ARG A 91 -5.38 -0.77 9.12
CA ARG A 91 -5.67 -0.93 10.55
C ARG A 91 -6.96 -1.70 10.78
N ARG A 92 -8.09 -1.19 10.32
CA ARG A 92 -9.42 -1.75 10.60
C ARG A 92 -9.66 -3.12 9.99
N GLU A 93 -9.11 -3.37 8.81
CA GLU A 93 -9.37 -4.60 8.06
C GLU A 93 -8.32 -5.70 8.32
N CYS A 94 -7.20 -5.36 8.99
CA CYS A 94 -6.11 -6.31 9.20
C CYS A 94 -5.49 -6.19 10.60
N LEU A 95 -4.80 -5.09 10.91
CA LEU A 95 -3.95 -5.00 12.09
C LEU A 95 -4.73 -5.02 13.42
N ASP A 96 -5.94 -4.46 13.46
CA ASP A 96 -6.78 -4.48 14.67
C ASP A 96 -7.26 -5.90 15.06
N HIS A 97 -7.08 -6.87 14.16
CA HIS A 97 -7.44 -8.29 14.35
C HIS A 97 -6.22 -9.20 14.56
N MET A 98 -5.01 -8.67 14.61
CA MET A 98 -3.78 -9.46 14.66
C MET A 98 -2.83 -9.00 15.77
N LEU A 99 -2.18 -9.94 16.43
CA LEU A 99 -1.07 -9.65 17.34
C LEU A 99 0.24 -9.61 16.55
N VAL A 100 0.88 -8.46 16.52
CA VAL A 100 2.16 -8.28 15.84
C VAL A 100 3.30 -8.65 16.78
N LEU A 101 4.07 -9.70 16.43
CA LEU A 101 5.16 -10.25 17.26
C LEU A 101 6.54 -9.64 16.95
N GLY A 102 6.65 -8.83 15.89
CA GLY A 102 7.90 -8.20 15.48
C GLY A 102 7.88 -7.76 14.01
N GLU A 103 9.00 -7.21 13.54
CA GLU A 103 9.11 -6.67 12.18
C GLU A 103 8.83 -7.71 11.09
N ARG A 104 9.48 -8.89 11.20
CA ARG A 104 9.30 -9.98 10.22
C ARG A 104 7.84 -10.45 10.16
N HIS A 105 7.18 -10.55 11.30
CA HIS A 105 5.77 -10.93 11.38
C HIS A 105 4.88 -9.86 10.75
N LEU A 106 5.09 -8.58 11.09
CA LEU A 106 4.33 -7.48 10.48
C LEU A 106 4.52 -7.43 8.96
N ARG A 107 5.74 -7.65 8.47
CA ARG A 107 6.03 -7.73 7.04
C ARG A 107 5.23 -8.84 6.35
N HIS A 108 5.18 -10.02 6.94
CA HIS A 108 4.39 -11.14 6.42
C HIS A 108 2.88 -10.79 6.36
N ILE A 109 2.34 -10.23 7.44
CA ILE A 109 0.94 -9.79 7.52
C ILE A 109 0.63 -8.76 6.41
N LEU A 110 1.44 -7.70 6.30
CA LEU A 110 1.21 -6.63 5.33
C LEU A 110 1.39 -7.10 3.89
N THR A 111 2.33 -8.02 3.62
CA THR A 111 2.48 -8.63 2.29
C THR A 111 1.21 -9.35 1.88
N GLY A 112 0.65 -10.19 2.76
CA GLY A 112 -0.62 -10.87 2.51
C GLY A 112 -1.79 -9.89 2.34
N TYR A 113 -1.87 -8.86 3.18
CA TYR A 113 -2.92 -7.85 3.07
C TYR A 113 -2.82 -7.06 1.76
N PHE A 114 -1.63 -6.64 1.33
CA PHE A 114 -1.48 -5.90 0.07
C PHE A 114 -1.71 -6.77 -1.17
N ALA A 115 -1.43 -8.07 -1.11
CA ALA A 115 -1.83 -8.98 -2.18
C ALA A 115 -3.36 -9.03 -2.32
N TYR A 116 -4.10 -9.17 -1.21
CA TYR A 116 -5.56 -9.07 -1.18
C TYR A 116 -6.06 -7.69 -1.64
N TYR A 117 -5.47 -6.61 -1.11
CA TYR A 117 -5.83 -5.22 -1.42
C TYR A 117 -5.73 -4.92 -2.91
N HIS A 118 -4.68 -5.40 -3.58
CA HIS A 118 -4.44 -5.17 -5.00
C HIS A 118 -5.30 -6.05 -5.90
N GLY A 119 -5.47 -7.33 -5.57
CA GLY A 119 -6.06 -8.30 -6.48
C GLY A 119 -7.54 -8.64 -6.23
N ALA A 120 -8.04 -8.43 -5.01
CA ALA A 120 -9.38 -8.89 -4.63
C ALA A 120 -10.26 -7.84 -3.95
N ARG A 121 -9.66 -6.92 -3.17
CA ARG A 121 -10.41 -5.91 -2.44
C ARG A 121 -11.07 -4.91 -3.40
N THR A 122 -12.39 -4.75 -3.28
CA THR A 122 -13.15 -3.81 -4.11
C THR A 122 -13.06 -2.38 -3.57
N HIS A 123 -12.92 -1.42 -4.49
CA HIS A 123 -12.87 0.01 -4.19
C HIS A 123 -13.99 0.76 -4.88
N LEU A 124 -14.84 1.46 -4.13
CA LEU A 124 -15.92 2.26 -4.70
C LEU A 124 -15.42 3.30 -5.71
N ALA A 125 -14.27 3.93 -5.42
CA ALA A 125 -13.65 4.92 -6.30
C ALA A 125 -13.05 4.32 -7.59
N LEU A 126 -13.01 2.99 -7.71
CA LEU A 126 -12.60 2.25 -8.90
C LEU A 126 -13.79 1.45 -9.48
N GLU A 127 -15.02 1.93 -9.31
CA GLU A 127 -16.25 1.27 -9.80
C GLU A 127 -16.40 -0.18 -9.30
N LYS A 128 -16.01 -0.41 -8.04
CA LYS A 128 -15.94 -1.72 -7.37
C LYS A 128 -14.88 -2.67 -7.94
N ASP A 129 -13.92 -2.16 -8.72
CA ASP A 129 -12.75 -2.92 -9.14
C ASP A 129 -11.65 -2.92 -8.08
N ALA A 130 -10.64 -3.78 -8.24
CA ALA A 130 -9.42 -3.80 -7.45
C ALA A 130 -8.31 -2.97 -8.13
N PRO A 131 -7.26 -2.52 -7.40
CA PRO A 131 -6.15 -1.75 -7.98
C PRO A 131 -5.48 -2.40 -9.20
N ASP A 132 -5.24 -3.71 -9.17
CA ASP A 132 -4.63 -4.44 -10.30
C ASP A 132 -5.65 -4.87 -11.38
N GLY A 133 -6.92 -4.53 -11.16
CA GLY A 133 -8.01 -5.03 -11.98
C GLY A 133 -8.47 -6.42 -11.53
N ARG A 134 -9.77 -6.65 -11.59
CA ARG A 134 -10.35 -7.94 -11.24
C ARG A 134 -11.15 -8.46 -12.42
N PRO A 135 -10.75 -9.60 -13.02
CA PRO A 135 -11.50 -10.14 -14.13
C PRO A 135 -12.93 -10.52 -13.70
N VAL A 136 -13.90 -10.18 -14.53
CA VAL A 136 -15.25 -10.67 -14.35
C VAL A 136 -15.26 -12.16 -14.71
N VAL A 137 -15.69 -12.98 -13.77
CA VAL A 137 -15.82 -14.43 -13.99
C VAL A 137 -17.29 -14.71 -14.35
N PRO A 138 -17.59 -14.97 -15.63
CA PRO A 138 -18.97 -15.20 -16.08
C PRO A 138 -19.55 -16.51 -15.51
N ALA A 139 -20.87 -16.60 -15.46
CA ALA A 139 -21.56 -17.74 -14.86
C ALA A 139 -21.26 -19.07 -15.59
N GLU A 140 -20.97 -19.00 -16.87
CA GLU A 140 -20.66 -20.15 -17.77
C GLU A 140 -19.34 -20.85 -17.39
N MET A 141 -18.45 -20.18 -16.66
CA MET A 141 -17.19 -20.78 -16.17
C MET A 141 -17.37 -21.81 -15.05
N GLY A 142 -18.59 -21.98 -14.55
CA GLY A 142 -18.94 -23.04 -13.61
C GLY A 142 -20.03 -22.63 -12.62
N PRO A 143 -20.87 -23.60 -12.20
CA PRO A 143 -21.98 -23.34 -11.29
C PRO A 143 -21.52 -23.18 -9.83
N VAL A 144 -20.34 -23.69 -9.48
CA VAL A 144 -19.88 -23.71 -8.09
C VAL A 144 -19.07 -22.46 -7.77
N VAL A 145 -19.51 -21.69 -6.79
CA VAL A 145 -18.73 -20.57 -6.22
C VAL A 145 -17.96 -21.08 -5.03
N VAL A 146 -16.63 -20.93 -5.06
CA VAL A 146 -15.73 -21.34 -4.01
C VAL A 146 -15.08 -20.10 -3.39
N GLU A 147 -15.10 -20.00 -2.06
CA GLU A 147 -14.35 -18.99 -1.35
C GLU A 147 -12.91 -19.43 -1.12
N ILE A 148 -11.99 -18.51 -1.30
CA ILE A 148 -10.56 -18.68 -1.05
C ILE A 148 -10.19 -17.72 0.07
N PRO A 149 -9.72 -18.22 1.23
CA PRO A 149 -9.34 -17.37 2.35
C PRO A 149 -8.10 -16.52 2.00
N GLU A 150 -8.15 -15.27 2.41
CA GLU A 150 -7.08 -14.28 2.27
C GLU A 150 -6.77 -13.67 3.65
N VAL A 151 -5.55 -13.16 3.84
CA VAL A 151 -5.15 -12.46 5.08
C VAL A 151 -5.42 -13.29 6.33
N GLY A 152 -5.00 -14.57 6.32
CA GLY A 152 -5.23 -15.48 7.46
C GLY A 152 -6.70 -15.81 7.73
N GLY A 153 -7.57 -15.70 6.74
CA GLY A 153 -9.02 -15.97 6.85
C GLY A 153 -9.86 -14.75 7.24
N LEU A 154 -9.25 -13.56 7.43
CA LEU A 154 -10.01 -12.34 7.71
C LEU A 154 -10.83 -11.86 6.50
N HIS A 155 -10.35 -12.17 5.30
CA HIS A 155 -11.00 -11.83 4.04
C HIS A 155 -11.06 -13.04 3.11
N HIS A 156 -11.89 -12.94 2.09
CA HIS A 156 -12.06 -14.00 1.10
C HIS A 156 -12.15 -13.40 -0.30
N ARG A 157 -11.62 -14.12 -1.29
CA ARG A 157 -11.96 -13.93 -2.70
C ARG A 157 -12.78 -15.11 -3.20
N TYR A 158 -13.58 -14.89 -4.20
CA TYR A 158 -14.47 -15.89 -4.75
C TYR A 158 -14.09 -16.24 -6.18
N ILE A 159 -14.03 -17.52 -6.48
CA ILE A 159 -13.78 -18.04 -7.83
C ILE A 159 -14.92 -18.98 -8.24
N ARG A 160 -15.10 -19.16 -9.54
CA ARG A 160 -16.00 -20.19 -10.07
C ARG A 160 -15.19 -21.43 -10.48
N ARG A 161 -15.78 -22.61 -10.30
CA ARG A 161 -15.24 -23.88 -10.76
C ARG A 161 -16.32 -24.66 -11.51
N ALA A 162 -15.88 -25.49 -12.46
CA ALA A 162 -16.71 -26.54 -12.98
C ALA A 162 -17.13 -27.50 -11.86
N ALA A 163 -18.26 -28.15 -12.00
CA ALA A 163 -18.76 -29.15 -11.07
C ALA A 163 -17.88 -30.42 -11.11
#